data_bb65b7b8e52f92d07c9a558a95f02984
#
_entry.id   bb65b7b8e52f92d07c9a558a95f02984
#
_cell.length_a   1.000
_cell.length_b   1.000
_cell.length_c   1.000
_cell.angle_alpha   90.00
_cell.angle_beta   90.00
_cell.angle_gamma   90.00
#
_symmetry.space_group_name_H-M   'P 1'
#
loop_
_entity.id
_entity.type
_entity.pdbx_description
1 polymer ?
#
loop_
_entity_poly.entity_id
_entity_poly.type
_entity_poly.pdbx_seq_one_letter_code
_entity_poly.pdbx_strand_id
1 'polypeptide(L)'
;MKPNVRVRLLLLTVLSVLAFAGAAIADEPAVAPPAGAATLADSTGWVIAADTSSDGQTIVTAGGDSLLYRPGAVVAWKAADGSRIGEFVGHPTAVWAAKFSADGKLLATAGYDGLVRVWDAITRQPKHDLKKHKGWARAVAFSPDGSRLASAGEDGTVVLWDPSMGAEVKSIAAHEGAATCLAFSPDGQTLASGGSDKLVKLWNPIDGGEKAKLEGHGDAIWAVAYSPDGQTLASGAADRTLRLWAAADGKPLATLAGHKDWVTSLAFSPDGSRIVSGGMDGAVKLWDTAARGEQEGPEKAASSVWTVAFARDANSLLVGTHQGPRLVAAPAPKLLPAPPAPPPAPSPPVAAQADPAPRQLVPVAFTSMAGGSGTIAADGTVTVTGTLTRDTYTLKAVLPPDGTVTAFRLEALADDALPQKGPGRSGNGNFVLSTFAVLAGAPGAADTPTAVRFSAARADFEQPQYGAAAAIDDNSETGWAVAGGIGQPHEAIFTVLPDTSLAPGAPVTITLDQQYADGQHALGKFRLSVVQKPASAP
;
A
#
# COMPACT_ATOMS: atom_id res chain seq x y z
N MET A 1 19.21 33.53 17.63
CA MET A 1 18.24 32.49 17.31
C MET A 1 19.01 31.32 16.73
N LYS A 2 19.01 30.18 17.37
CA LYS A 2 19.72 28.98 16.89
C LYS A 2 18.86 28.33 15.78
N PRO A 3 19.42 28.00 14.59
CA PRO A 3 18.65 27.32 13.56
C PRO A 3 18.30 25.91 14.01
N ASN A 4 17.08 25.50 13.70
CA ASN A 4 16.46 24.24 14.11
C ASN A 4 17.29 23.04 13.60
N VAL A 5 17.67 22.16 14.50
CA VAL A 5 18.48 20.95 14.24
C VAL A 5 17.81 20.01 13.23
N ARG A 6 16.49 20.04 13.11
CA ARG A 6 15.72 19.22 12.14
C ARG A 6 15.94 19.64 10.67
N VAL A 7 16.16 20.93 10.41
CA VAL A 7 16.45 21.40 9.05
C VAL A 7 17.87 20.99 8.61
N ARG A 8 18.81 20.86 9.55
CA ARG A 8 20.17 20.38 9.25
C ARG A 8 20.23 18.89 8.91
N LEU A 9 19.33 18.05 9.47
CA LEU A 9 19.35 16.61 9.20
C LEU A 9 18.75 16.30 7.81
N LEU A 10 17.73 17.04 7.38
CA LEU A 10 17.15 16.89 6.03
C LEU A 10 18.10 17.43 4.94
N LEU A 11 18.82 18.54 5.21
CA LEU A 11 19.87 19.02 4.30
C LEU A 11 21.04 18.04 4.20
N LEU A 12 21.40 17.34 5.29
CA LEU A 12 22.47 16.34 5.27
C LEU A 12 22.11 15.09 4.47
N THR A 13 20.83 14.65 4.47
CA THR A 13 20.41 13.51 3.64
C THR A 13 20.37 13.87 2.15
N VAL A 14 19.96 15.08 1.80
CA VAL A 14 20.02 15.57 0.40
C VAL A 14 21.44 15.90 -0.01
N LEU A 15 22.26 16.48 0.87
CA LEU A 15 23.67 16.75 0.59
C LEU A 15 24.55 15.49 0.55
N SER A 16 24.21 14.42 1.29
CA SER A 16 24.97 13.15 1.19
C SER A 16 24.76 12.46 -0.16
N VAL A 17 23.59 12.58 -0.77
CA VAL A 17 23.37 12.15 -2.15
C VAL A 17 24.12 13.05 -3.15
N LEU A 18 24.25 14.34 -2.87
CA LEU A 18 24.99 15.29 -3.69
C LEU A 18 26.53 15.20 -3.52
N ALA A 19 27.01 14.80 -2.33
CA ALA A 19 28.45 14.64 -2.09
C ALA A 19 29.03 13.40 -2.80
N PHE A 20 28.24 12.38 -3.10
CA PHE A 20 28.65 11.25 -3.92
C PHE A 20 28.62 11.54 -5.43
N ALA A 21 27.87 12.55 -5.88
CA ALA A 21 27.87 12.99 -7.28
C ALA A 21 29.03 13.93 -7.62
N GLY A 22 29.80 14.41 -6.62
CA GLY A 22 30.95 15.33 -6.79
C GLY A 22 32.30 14.66 -6.97
N ALA A 23 32.42 13.35 -6.91
CA ALA A 23 33.59 12.65 -7.37
C ALA A 23 33.58 12.66 -8.91
N ALA A 24 34.48 13.40 -9.53
CA ALA A 24 34.65 13.42 -10.97
C ALA A 24 34.77 11.99 -11.50
N ILE A 25 33.66 11.51 -12.08
CA ILE A 25 33.68 10.28 -12.90
C ILE A 25 34.44 10.69 -14.16
N ALA A 26 35.61 10.10 -14.34
CA ALA A 26 36.36 10.22 -15.58
C ALA A 26 35.44 9.86 -16.75
N ASP A 27 35.51 10.66 -17.82
CA ASP A 27 34.81 10.42 -19.08
C ASP A 27 35.02 8.97 -19.53
N GLU A 28 34.09 8.08 -19.21
CA GLU A 28 33.97 6.84 -19.95
C GLU A 28 33.33 7.17 -21.31
N PRO A 29 33.90 6.66 -22.40
CA PRO A 29 33.35 6.92 -23.74
C PRO A 29 31.90 6.49 -23.79
N ALA A 30 31.04 7.40 -24.24
CA ALA A 30 29.61 7.17 -24.38
C ALA A 30 29.37 5.88 -25.17
N VAL A 31 28.82 4.87 -24.51
CA VAL A 31 28.36 3.64 -25.16
C VAL A 31 27.27 4.06 -26.15
N ALA A 32 27.44 3.72 -27.42
CA ALA A 32 26.45 4.01 -28.45
C ALA A 32 25.10 3.38 -28.04
N PRO A 33 23.97 4.12 -28.18
CA PRO A 33 22.66 3.58 -27.82
C PRO A 33 22.36 2.34 -28.66
N PRO A 34 21.66 1.32 -28.08
CA PRO A 34 21.25 0.15 -28.84
C PRO A 34 20.36 0.57 -30.01
N ALA A 35 20.46 -0.14 -31.13
CA ALA A 35 19.68 0.12 -32.34
C ALA A 35 18.18 0.08 -32.02
N GLY A 36 17.50 1.24 -32.08
CA GLY A 36 16.08 1.41 -31.76
C GLY A 36 15.77 2.41 -30.66
N ALA A 37 16.74 2.94 -29.95
CA ALA A 37 16.53 4.02 -28.98
C ALA A 37 16.62 5.38 -29.68
N ALA A 38 15.51 6.11 -29.81
CA ALA A 38 15.55 7.51 -30.22
C ALA A 38 16.05 8.34 -29.03
N THR A 39 17.22 8.95 -29.15
CA THR A 39 17.64 10.01 -28.23
C THR A 39 16.82 11.26 -28.56
N LEU A 40 16.23 11.88 -27.56
CA LEU A 40 15.65 13.22 -27.70
C LEU A 40 16.85 14.17 -27.90
N ALA A 41 17.07 14.58 -29.16
CA ALA A 41 18.28 15.26 -29.58
C ALA A 41 18.43 16.59 -28.82
N ASP A 42 19.65 16.91 -28.40
CA ASP A 42 20.04 18.16 -27.75
C ASP A 42 19.52 18.40 -26.33
N SER A 43 19.09 17.38 -25.58
CA SER A 43 18.82 17.56 -24.15
C SER A 43 20.11 17.44 -23.35
N THR A 44 20.64 18.57 -22.92
CA THR A 44 21.72 18.67 -21.92
C THR A 44 21.11 18.92 -20.55
N GLY A 45 21.45 18.10 -19.57
CA GLY A 45 21.02 18.29 -18.18
C GLY A 45 20.10 17.18 -17.63
N TRP A 46 19.79 17.31 -16.36
CA TRP A 46 18.97 16.35 -15.62
C TRP A 46 17.52 16.39 -16.08
N VAL A 47 16.94 15.23 -16.30
CA VAL A 47 15.49 15.06 -16.51
C VAL A 47 14.90 14.39 -15.28
N ILE A 48 14.14 15.18 -14.51
CA ILE A 48 13.54 14.77 -13.24
C ILE A 48 12.09 14.33 -13.47
N ALA A 49 11.39 14.97 -14.40
CA ALA A 49 10.03 14.65 -14.74
C ALA A 49 9.81 14.58 -16.24
N ALA A 50 8.88 13.75 -16.66
CA ALA A 50 8.43 13.66 -18.03
C ALA A 50 6.95 13.27 -18.10
N ASP A 51 6.29 13.68 -19.16
CA ASP A 51 4.90 13.33 -19.44
C ASP A 51 4.64 13.34 -20.95
N THR A 52 3.56 12.67 -21.37
CA THR A 52 3.14 12.61 -22.76
C THR A 52 1.72 13.20 -22.89
N SER A 53 1.52 14.06 -23.90
CA SER A 53 0.20 14.63 -24.17
C SER A 53 -0.85 13.55 -24.44
N SER A 54 -2.12 13.90 -24.21
CA SER A 54 -3.23 12.95 -24.34
C SER A 54 -3.40 12.37 -25.74
N ASP A 55 -2.98 13.08 -26.80
CA ASP A 55 -2.95 12.60 -28.18
C ASP A 55 -1.71 11.75 -28.50
N GLY A 56 -0.75 11.65 -27.58
CA GLY A 56 0.50 10.92 -27.76
C GLY A 56 1.51 11.60 -28.69
N GLN A 57 1.25 12.84 -29.16
CA GLN A 57 2.09 13.50 -30.18
C GLN A 57 3.23 14.31 -29.56
N THR A 58 3.06 14.77 -28.34
CA THR A 58 4.03 15.64 -27.65
C THR A 58 4.53 14.98 -26.36
N ILE A 59 5.83 14.94 -26.19
CA ILE A 59 6.49 14.61 -24.93
C ILE A 59 6.95 15.93 -24.28
N VAL A 60 6.77 16.07 -22.98
CA VAL A 60 7.40 17.12 -22.20
C VAL A 60 8.43 16.50 -21.26
N THR A 61 9.60 17.13 -21.15
CA THR A 61 10.62 16.81 -20.15
C THR A 61 10.89 18.03 -19.30
N ALA A 62 11.11 17.82 -18.01
CA ALA A 62 11.38 18.88 -17.06
C ALA A 62 12.55 18.51 -16.15
N GLY A 63 13.38 19.49 -15.81
CA GLY A 63 14.55 19.31 -14.98
C GLY A 63 15.41 20.56 -14.89
N GLY A 64 16.73 20.42 -14.95
CA GLY A 64 17.70 21.52 -14.91
C GLY A 64 19.13 21.00 -14.75
N ASP A 65 20.12 21.85 -15.06
CA ASP A 65 21.55 21.47 -15.02
C ASP A 65 22.11 21.36 -13.59
N SER A 66 21.44 21.94 -12.62
CA SER A 66 21.79 21.83 -11.20
C SER A 66 20.59 22.18 -10.32
N LEU A 67 20.51 21.61 -9.12
CA LEU A 67 19.38 21.77 -8.22
C LEU A 67 19.14 23.21 -7.74
N LEU A 68 20.12 24.10 -7.76
CA LEU A 68 20.04 25.30 -6.95
C LEU A 68 20.14 26.66 -7.66
N TYR A 69 20.73 26.79 -8.85
CA TYR A 69 21.08 28.14 -9.36
C TYR A 69 20.99 28.33 -10.88
N ARG A 70 20.40 27.42 -11.63
CA ARG A 70 20.21 27.59 -13.06
C ARG A 70 18.76 27.47 -13.44
N PRO A 71 18.28 28.17 -14.46
CA PRO A 71 16.92 28.05 -14.93
C PRO A 71 16.53 26.60 -15.20
N GLY A 72 15.35 26.22 -14.75
CA GLY A 72 14.79 24.91 -15.04
C GLY A 72 14.39 24.82 -16.50
N ALA A 73 14.78 23.74 -17.16
CA ALA A 73 14.37 23.48 -18.52
C ALA A 73 13.05 22.69 -18.54
N VAL A 74 12.06 23.20 -19.26
CA VAL A 74 10.83 22.47 -19.59
C VAL A 74 10.70 22.46 -21.09
N VAL A 75 10.98 21.30 -21.71
CA VAL A 75 11.15 21.18 -23.16
C VAL A 75 10.07 20.28 -23.74
N ALA A 76 9.46 20.71 -24.84
CA ALA A 76 8.52 19.92 -25.62
C ALA A 76 9.21 19.28 -26.83
N TRP A 77 8.87 18.01 -27.09
CA TRP A 77 9.43 17.18 -28.14
C TRP A 77 8.31 16.51 -28.95
N LYS A 78 8.54 16.25 -30.21
CA LYS A 78 7.66 15.38 -31.01
C LYS A 78 7.89 13.93 -30.60
N ALA A 79 6.83 13.22 -30.25
CA ALA A 79 6.92 11.82 -29.87
C ALA A 79 7.37 10.91 -31.05
N ALA A 80 7.02 11.30 -32.28
CA ALA A 80 7.28 10.48 -33.47
C ALA A 80 8.76 10.36 -33.83
N ASP A 81 9.53 11.43 -33.67
CA ASP A 81 10.93 11.51 -34.11
C ASP A 81 11.91 12.06 -33.08
N GLY A 82 11.41 12.43 -31.90
CA GLY A 82 12.23 13.02 -30.82
C GLY A 82 12.73 14.45 -31.12
N SER A 83 12.25 15.10 -32.16
CA SER A 83 12.66 16.48 -32.50
C SER A 83 12.08 17.47 -31.50
N ARG A 84 12.89 18.52 -31.17
CA ARG A 84 12.49 19.58 -30.25
C ARG A 84 11.44 20.48 -30.88
N ILE A 85 10.31 20.68 -30.18
CA ILE A 85 9.23 21.60 -30.57
C ILE A 85 9.49 23.01 -29.99
N GLY A 86 9.95 23.10 -28.75
CA GLY A 86 10.22 24.36 -28.06
C GLY A 86 10.30 24.21 -26.54
N GLU A 87 10.28 25.35 -25.85
CA GLU A 87 10.42 25.42 -24.40
C GLU A 87 9.28 26.20 -23.74
N PHE A 88 9.02 25.87 -22.47
CA PHE A 88 8.19 26.65 -21.53
C PHE A 88 9.14 27.41 -20.60
N VAL A 89 9.38 28.66 -20.91
CA VAL A 89 10.41 29.49 -20.22
C VAL A 89 9.79 30.26 -19.06
N GLY A 90 10.33 30.08 -17.84
CA GLY A 90 9.83 30.84 -16.69
C GLY A 90 10.31 30.38 -15.32
N HIS A 91 10.66 29.12 -15.12
CA HIS A 91 11.21 28.68 -13.85
C HIS A 91 12.68 29.11 -13.72
N PRO A 92 13.04 29.89 -12.66
CA PRO A 92 14.43 30.31 -12.44
C PRO A 92 15.30 29.20 -11.86
N THR A 93 14.71 28.06 -11.48
CA THR A 93 15.38 26.91 -10.85
C THR A 93 14.84 25.61 -11.42
N ALA A 94 15.43 24.48 -11.04
CA ALA A 94 15.01 23.14 -11.51
C ALA A 94 13.51 22.87 -11.33
N VAL A 95 12.94 22.11 -12.25
CA VAL A 95 11.52 21.74 -12.28
C VAL A 95 11.37 20.28 -11.91
N TRP A 96 10.58 20.01 -10.85
CA TRP A 96 10.37 18.68 -10.27
C TRP A 96 9.26 17.89 -10.91
N ALA A 97 8.25 18.56 -11.44
CA ALA A 97 7.11 17.89 -12.05
C ALA A 97 6.60 18.67 -13.26
N ALA A 98 6.13 17.93 -14.25
CA ALA A 98 5.42 18.46 -15.41
C ALA A 98 4.32 17.46 -15.79
N LYS A 99 3.07 17.95 -15.96
CA LYS A 99 1.92 17.12 -16.30
C LYS A 99 0.99 17.86 -17.26
N PHE A 100 0.56 17.16 -18.32
CA PHE A 100 -0.49 17.67 -19.21
C PHE A 100 -1.88 17.48 -18.58
N SER A 101 -2.80 18.39 -18.90
CA SER A 101 -4.23 18.13 -18.69
C SER A 101 -4.72 17.03 -19.63
N ALA A 102 -5.80 16.33 -19.24
CA ALA A 102 -6.35 15.23 -20.02
C ALA A 102 -6.80 15.63 -21.43
N ASP A 103 -7.21 16.89 -21.62
CA ASP A 103 -7.58 17.46 -22.93
C ASP A 103 -6.36 17.96 -23.74
N GLY A 104 -5.15 17.89 -23.17
CA GLY A 104 -3.90 18.31 -23.78
C GLY A 104 -3.72 19.81 -23.97
N LYS A 105 -4.63 20.66 -23.43
CA LYS A 105 -4.58 22.12 -23.64
C LYS A 105 -3.71 22.86 -22.63
N LEU A 106 -3.55 22.27 -21.44
CA LEU A 106 -2.75 22.84 -20.36
C LEU A 106 -1.56 21.95 -20.02
N LEU A 107 -0.49 22.59 -19.59
CA LEU A 107 0.62 21.94 -18.90
C LEU A 107 0.72 22.58 -17.51
N ALA A 108 0.91 21.77 -16.47
CA ALA A 108 1.26 22.25 -15.15
C ALA A 108 2.69 21.83 -14.82
N THR A 109 3.46 22.73 -14.20
CA THR A 109 4.83 22.48 -13.75
C THR A 109 4.99 22.89 -12.30
N ALA A 110 5.85 22.17 -11.54
CA ALA A 110 6.20 22.50 -10.16
C ALA A 110 7.73 22.60 -10.03
N GLY A 111 8.20 23.68 -9.40
CA GLY A 111 9.62 24.03 -9.38
C GLY A 111 10.22 24.12 -7.98
N TYR A 112 11.54 24.10 -7.96
CA TYR A 112 12.36 24.34 -6.78
C TYR A 112 12.21 25.78 -6.23
N ASP A 113 11.68 26.70 -7.05
CA ASP A 113 11.28 28.06 -6.68
C ASP A 113 10.02 28.13 -5.81
N GLY A 114 9.38 26.99 -5.53
CA GLY A 114 8.12 26.89 -4.79
C GLY A 114 6.88 27.27 -5.61
N LEU A 115 7.05 27.54 -6.90
CA LEU A 115 5.95 27.91 -7.78
C LEU A 115 5.39 26.69 -8.50
N VAL A 116 4.09 26.69 -8.63
CA VAL A 116 3.37 25.89 -9.60
C VAL A 116 2.91 26.82 -10.73
N ARG A 117 3.20 26.45 -11.96
CA ARG A 117 2.80 27.23 -13.14
C ARG A 117 1.84 26.45 -14.01
N VAL A 118 0.87 27.14 -14.53
CA VAL A 118 -0.04 26.63 -15.57
C VAL A 118 0.29 27.34 -16.88
N TRP A 119 0.47 26.57 -17.92
CA TRP A 119 0.84 27.01 -19.25
C TRP A 119 -0.24 26.63 -20.26
N ASP A 120 -0.38 27.40 -21.30
CA ASP A 120 -1.02 26.95 -22.53
C ASP A 120 -0.08 25.97 -23.24
N ALA A 121 -0.51 24.74 -23.42
CA ALA A 121 0.36 23.67 -23.91
C ALA A 121 0.75 23.84 -25.39
N ILE A 122 -0.09 24.53 -26.17
CA ILE A 122 0.13 24.75 -27.61
C ILE A 122 1.06 25.95 -27.84
N THR A 123 0.71 27.10 -27.25
CA THR A 123 1.49 28.35 -27.42
C THR A 123 2.71 28.42 -26.51
N ARG A 124 2.76 27.57 -25.47
CA ARG A 124 3.79 27.55 -24.42
C ARG A 124 3.89 28.84 -23.62
N GLN A 125 2.84 29.66 -23.63
CA GLN A 125 2.79 30.88 -22.83
C GLN A 125 2.28 30.60 -21.42
N PRO A 126 2.83 31.27 -20.38
CA PRO A 126 2.32 31.13 -19.02
C PRO A 126 0.90 31.71 -18.92
N LYS A 127 0.02 30.98 -18.24
CA LYS A 127 -1.35 31.41 -17.91
C LYS A 127 -1.47 31.87 -16.46
N HIS A 128 -0.91 31.08 -15.52
CA HIS A 128 -1.00 31.36 -14.10
C HIS A 128 0.26 30.98 -13.36
N ASP A 129 0.66 31.83 -12.41
CA ASP A 129 1.70 31.55 -11.39
C ASP A 129 1.00 31.33 -10.04
N LEU A 130 1.00 30.10 -9.55
CA LEU A 130 0.30 29.68 -8.35
C LEU A 130 1.28 29.64 -7.18
N LYS A 131 1.17 30.63 -6.26
CA LYS A 131 2.09 30.85 -5.15
C LYS A 131 1.47 30.48 -3.82
N LYS A 132 1.84 29.35 -3.26
CA LYS A 132 1.34 28.90 -1.96
C LYS A 132 2.37 28.13 -1.15
N HIS A 133 3.13 27.23 -1.77
CA HIS A 133 4.08 26.37 -1.06
C HIS A 133 5.21 27.17 -0.40
N LYS A 134 5.52 26.79 0.85
CA LYS A 134 6.65 27.34 1.62
C LYS A 134 7.87 26.42 1.45
N GLY A 135 8.55 26.54 0.35
CA GLY A 135 9.64 25.65 -0.05
C GLY A 135 9.35 25.10 -1.44
N TRP A 136 9.92 23.97 -1.78
CA TRP A 136 9.83 23.40 -3.12
C TRP A 136 8.45 22.86 -3.42
N ALA A 137 7.92 23.16 -4.61
CA ALA A 137 6.79 22.45 -5.17
C ALA A 137 7.29 21.17 -5.84
N ARG A 138 6.84 20.01 -5.37
CA ARG A 138 7.39 18.69 -5.71
C ARG A 138 6.60 17.93 -6.75
N ALA A 139 5.29 18.07 -6.75
CA ALA A 139 4.42 17.31 -7.64
C ALA A 139 3.22 18.13 -8.08
N VAL A 140 2.71 17.82 -9.27
CA VAL A 140 1.42 18.29 -9.78
C VAL A 140 0.65 17.15 -10.43
N ALA A 141 -0.68 17.21 -10.35
CA ALA A 141 -1.59 16.29 -11.03
C ALA A 141 -2.88 17.01 -11.42
N PHE A 142 -3.36 16.82 -12.65
CA PHE A 142 -4.69 17.23 -13.05
C PHE A 142 -5.74 16.18 -12.72
N SER A 143 -6.95 16.59 -12.36
CA SER A 143 -8.10 15.69 -12.36
C SER A 143 -8.42 15.23 -13.78
N PRO A 144 -9.01 14.04 -13.97
CA PRO A 144 -9.31 13.51 -15.31
C PRO A 144 -10.23 14.40 -16.14
N ASP A 145 -11.14 15.15 -15.50
CA ASP A 145 -12.03 16.12 -16.13
C ASP A 145 -11.37 17.50 -16.38
N GLY A 146 -10.13 17.70 -15.91
CA GLY A 146 -9.39 18.95 -16.02
C GLY A 146 -9.90 20.08 -15.13
N SER A 147 -10.94 19.86 -14.30
CA SER A 147 -11.54 20.89 -13.45
C SER A 147 -10.72 21.26 -12.23
N ARG A 148 -9.76 20.41 -11.85
CA ARG A 148 -8.86 20.60 -10.70
C ARG A 148 -7.43 20.33 -11.08
N LEU A 149 -6.53 21.07 -10.44
CA LEU A 149 -5.11 20.80 -10.38
C LEU A 149 -4.72 20.60 -8.91
N ALA A 150 -4.00 19.56 -8.61
CA ALA A 150 -3.39 19.37 -7.29
C ALA A 150 -1.90 19.65 -7.36
N SER A 151 -1.33 20.26 -6.31
CA SER A 151 0.11 20.40 -6.12
C SER A 151 0.52 19.92 -4.73
N ALA A 152 1.75 19.41 -4.61
CA ALA A 152 2.34 18.97 -3.36
C ALA A 152 3.69 19.65 -3.14
N GLY A 153 4.03 19.94 -1.88
CA GLY A 153 5.24 20.70 -1.57
C GLY A 153 6.04 20.18 -0.37
N GLU A 154 7.23 20.72 -0.24
CA GLU A 154 8.16 20.47 0.86
C GLU A 154 7.60 20.85 2.23
N ASP A 155 6.62 21.76 2.25
CA ASP A 155 5.91 22.21 3.45
C ASP A 155 4.86 21.20 3.95
N GLY A 156 4.78 20.04 3.33
CA GLY A 156 3.82 18.98 3.69
C GLY A 156 2.40 19.24 3.25
N THR A 157 2.16 20.32 2.52
CA THR A 157 0.81 20.67 2.06
C THR A 157 0.51 20.07 0.68
N VAL A 158 -0.76 19.73 0.49
CA VAL A 158 -1.38 19.51 -0.82
C VAL A 158 -2.35 20.64 -1.06
N VAL A 159 -2.25 21.30 -2.21
CA VAL A 159 -3.13 22.41 -2.57
C VAL A 159 -3.92 22.06 -3.81
N LEU A 160 -5.23 22.27 -3.75
CA LEU A 160 -6.17 22.12 -4.87
C LEU A 160 -6.42 23.48 -5.49
N TRP A 161 -6.35 23.57 -6.80
CA TRP A 161 -6.50 24.76 -7.60
C TRP A 161 -7.58 24.60 -8.66
N ASP A 162 -8.22 25.71 -9.04
CA ASP A 162 -8.91 25.85 -10.31
C ASP A 162 -7.90 26.27 -11.39
N PRO A 163 -7.51 25.39 -12.32
CA PRO A 163 -6.49 25.69 -13.30
C PRO A 163 -6.93 26.71 -14.36
N SER A 164 -8.24 26.93 -14.52
CA SER A 164 -8.78 27.90 -15.48
C SER A 164 -8.68 29.33 -14.96
N MET A 165 -8.86 29.51 -13.65
CA MET A 165 -8.81 30.82 -12.98
C MET A 165 -7.48 31.08 -12.27
N GLY A 166 -6.65 30.05 -12.06
CA GLY A 166 -5.44 30.15 -11.25
C GLY A 166 -5.73 30.38 -9.76
N ALA A 167 -6.91 29.99 -9.29
CA ALA A 167 -7.37 30.25 -7.93
C ALA A 167 -7.18 29.04 -7.02
N GLU A 168 -6.77 29.31 -5.76
CA GLU A 168 -6.75 28.27 -4.70
C GLU A 168 -8.19 27.88 -4.35
N VAL A 169 -8.46 26.57 -4.39
CA VAL A 169 -9.74 25.99 -3.96
C VAL A 169 -9.63 25.51 -2.52
N LYS A 170 -8.54 24.82 -2.19
CA LYS A 170 -8.33 24.21 -0.87
C LYS A 170 -6.84 23.98 -0.60
N SER A 171 -6.42 24.17 0.65
CA SER A 171 -5.11 23.75 1.14
C SER A 171 -5.30 22.70 2.22
N ILE A 172 -4.55 21.61 2.14
CA ILE A 172 -4.61 20.43 3.01
C ILE A 172 -3.24 20.26 3.67
N ALA A 173 -3.18 20.22 5.01
CA ALA A 173 -1.97 19.79 5.73
C ALA A 173 -1.88 18.27 5.62
N ALA A 174 -1.24 17.79 4.54
CA ALA A 174 -1.35 16.39 4.14
C ALA A 174 -0.37 15.48 4.89
N HIS A 175 0.89 15.89 5.04
CA HIS A 175 1.96 15.03 5.54
C HIS A 175 2.80 15.70 6.63
N GLU A 176 3.31 14.90 7.55
CA GLU A 176 4.34 15.33 8.51
C GLU A 176 5.71 15.36 7.81
N GLY A 177 6.07 16.49 7.22
CA GLY A 177 7.22 16.68 6.34
C GLY A 177 6.77 16.83 4.89
N ALA A 178 7.65 16.58 3.92
CA ALA A 178 7.34 16.83 2.52
C ALA A 178 6.20 15.94 1.98
N ALA A 179 5.27 16.54 1.23
CA ALA A 179 4.41 15.83 0.29
C ALA A 179 5.15 15.70 -1.04
N THR A 180 5.42 14.49 -1.49
CA THR A 180 6.41 14.22 -2.56
C THR A 180 5.81 13.88 -3.90
N CYS A 181 4.63 13.26 -3.93
CA CYS A 181 3.99 12.78 -5.14
C CYS A 181 2.46 12.79 -5.03
N LEU A 182 1.78 12.84 -6.18
CA LEU A 182 0.32 12.94 -6.32
C LEU A 182 -0.19 12.11 -7.49
N ALA A 183 -1.38 11.55 -7.34
CA ALA A 183 -2.15 10.98 -8.45
C ALA A 183 -3.65 11.08 -8.18
N PHE A 184 -4.43 11.50 -9.18
CA PHE A 184 -5.89 11.36 -9.15
C PHE A 184 -6.30 9.96 -9.57
N SER A 185 -7.37 9.43 -8.98
CA SER A 185 -8.04 8.24 -9.49
C SER A 185 -8.66 8.52 -10.87
N PRO A 186 -8.80 7.52 -11.76
CA PRO A 186 -9.36 7.73 -13.10
C PRO A 186 -10.79 8.27 -13.12
N ASP A 187 -11.57 8.03 -12.07
CA ASP A 187 -12.91 8.59 -11.88
C ASP A 187 -12.91 10.02 -11.28
N GLY A 188 -11.74 10.54 -10.91
CA GLY A 188 -11.56 11.86 -10.30
C GLY A 188 -12.07 11.99 -8.87
N GLN A 189 -12.58 10.91 -8.27
CA GLN A 189 -13.21 10.96 -6.95
C GLN A 189 -12.23 10.86 -5.78
N THR A 190 -10.97 10.50 -6.05
CA THR A 190 -9.95 10.34 -5.02
C THR A 190 -8.62 10.92 -5.49
N LEU A 191 -7.94 11.64 -4.62
CA LEU A 191 -6.57 12.08 -4.80
C LEU A 191 -5.68 11.28 -3.86
N ALA A 192 -4.64 10.61 -4.39
CA ALA A 192 -3.61 9.99 -3.59
C ALA A 192 -2.40 10.92 -3.45
N SER A 193 -1.82 11.00 -2.27
CA SER A 193 -0.55 11.67 -2.01
C SER A 193 0.41 10.76 -1.27
N GLY A 194 1.70 10.86 -1.58
CA GLY A 194 2.77 10.22 -0.82
C GLY A 194 3.63 11.25 -0.11
N GLY A 195 4.17 10.88 1.05
CA GLY A 195 4.97 11.79 1.85
C GLY A 195 6.24 11.20 2.45
N SER A 196 7.08 12.08 2.98
CA SER A 196 8.28 11.71 3.73
C SER A 196 7.97 11.10 5.10
N ASP A 197 6.71 11.18 5.56
CA ASP A 197 6.18 10.48 6.73
C ASP A 197 5.93 8.98 6.48
N LYS A 198 6.32 8.46 5.30
CA LYS A 198 6.19 7.05 4.87
C LYS A 198 4.77 6.60 4.58
N LEU A 199 3.84 7.54 4.53
CA LEU A 199 2.41 7.27 4.30
C LEU A 199 2.02 7.58 2.87
N VAL A 200 1.11 6.76 2.34
CA VAL A 200 0.24 7.17 1.25
C VAL A 200 -1.10 7.55 1.86
N LYS A 201 -1.65 8.71 1.50
CA LYS A 201 -2.95 9.17 2.00
C LYS A 201 -3.91 9.42 0.85
N LEU A 202 -5.17 9.10 1.08
CA LEU A 202 -6.25 9.28 0.12
C LEU A 202 -7.17 10.42 0.58
N TRP A 203 -7.52 11.29 -0.34
CA TRP A 203 -8.27 12.52 -0.08
C TRP A 203 -9.50 12.61 -0.97
N ASN A 204 -10.55 13.25 -0.45
CA ASN A 204 -11.65 13.72 -1.27
C ASN A 204 -11.24 15.05 -1.94
N PRO A 205 -11.15 15.13 -3.28
CA PRO A 205 -10.68 16.33 -3.96
C PRO A 205 -11.70 17.48 -3.97
N ILE A 206 -12.93 17.29 -3.46
CA ILE A 206 -13.95 18.31 -3.38
C ILE A 206 -13.80 19.12 -2.09
N ASP A 207 -13.70 18.46 -0.95
CA ASP A 207 -13.69 19.08 0.39
C ASP A 207 -12.33 19.00 1.08
N GLY A 208 -11.39 18.20 0.56
CA GLY A 208 -10.07 17.98 1.14
C GLY A 208 -10.07 17.03 2.34
N GLY A 209 -11.18 16.32 2.58
CA GLY A 209 -11.29 15.33 3.66
C GLY A 209 -10.40 14.11 3.42
N GLU A 210 -9.73 13.64 4.49
CA GLU A 210 -8.95 12.40 4.45
C GLU A 210 -9.90 11.20 4.38
N LYS A 211 -9.71 10.34 3.38
CA LYS A 211 -10.48 9.10 3.18
C LYS A 211 -9.79 7.90 3.81
N ALA A 212 -8.47 7.80 3.68
CA ALA A 212 -7.69 6.69 4.20
C ALA A 212 -6.20 7.04 4.35
N LYS A 213 -5.53 6.30 5.24
CA LYS A 213 -4.07 6.23 5.37
C LYS A 213 -3.62 4.81 5.03
N LEU A 214 -2.64 4.70 4.15
CA LEU A 214 -2.07 3.43 3.73
C LEU A 214 -0.67 3.33 4.36
N GLU A 215 -0.56 2.47 5.34
CA GLU A 215 0.67 2.24 6.11
C GLU A 215 1.39 0.98 5.62
N GLY A 216 2.71 0.97 5.74
CA GLY A 216 3.50 -0.22 5.44
C GLY A 216 4.86 0.03 4.79
N HIS A 217 5.07 1.15 4.07
CA HIS A 217 6.40 1.49 3.60
C HIS A 217 7.35 1.82 4.76
N GLY A 218 8.59 1.34 4.65
CA GLY A 218 9.64 1.55 5.65
C GLY A 218 10.30 2.93 5.58
N ASP A 219 10.11 3.68 4.47
CA ASP A 219 10.74 4.97 4.23
C ASP A 219 9.89 5.85 3.30
N ALA A 220 10.35 7.08 3.01
CA ALA A 220 9.64 8.10 2.26
C ALA A 220 9.07 7.59 0.92
N ILE A 221 7.83 7.96 0.61
CA ILE A 221 7.18 7.66 -0.66
C ILE A 221 7.69 8.67 -1.71
N TRP A 222 8.01 8.20 -2.90
CA TRP A 222 8.49 9.03 -4.01
C TRP A 222 7.56 9.04 -5.22
N ALA A 223 6.76 7.99 -5.37
CA ALA A 223 5.86 7.87 -6.50
C ALA A 223 4.55 7.18 -6.10
N VAL A 224 3.44 7.63 -6.69
CA VAL A 224 2.13 6.97 -6.63
C VAL A 224 1.48 7.03 -8.00
N ALA A 225 0.76 5.97 -8.39
CA ALA A 225 -0.06 5.95 -9.60
C ALA A 225 -1.25 5.01 -9.44
N TYR A 226 -2.39 5.39 -10.02
CA TYR A 226 -3.54 4.50 -10.15
C TYR A 226 -3.44 3.68 -11.44
N SER A 227 -3.94 2.45 -11.39
CA SER A 227 -4.19 1.66 -12.59
C SER A 227 -5.29 2.32 -13.46
N PRO A 228 -5.27 2.14 -14.79
CA PRO A 228 -6.27 2.75 -15.68
C PRO A 228 -7.72 2.36 -15.38
N ASP A 229 -7.94 1.18 -14.82
CA ASP A 229 -9.25 0.69 -14.38
C ASP A 229 -9.66 1.24 -13.00
N GLY A 230 -8.77 1.97 -12.31
CA GLY A 230 -9.00 2.54 -11.00
C GLY A 230 -9.07 1.54 -9.84
N GLN A 231 -8.77 0.25 -10.08
CA GLN A 231 -8.89 -0.78 -9.04
C GLN A 231 -7.65 -0.90 -8.15
N THR A 232 -6.49 -0.52 -8.68
CA THR A 232 -5.21 -0.66 -7.99
C THR A 232 -4.52 0.69 -7.87
N LEU A 233 -3.97 0.98 -6.71
CA LEU A 233 -2.99 2.05 -6.50
C LEU A 233 -1.62 1.42 -6.32
N ALA A 234 -0.59 1.95 -6.98
CA ALA A 234 0.80 1.58 -6.78
C ALA A 234 1.55 2.71 -6.10
N SER A 235 2.48 2.37 -5.21
CA SER A 235 3.40 3.31 -4.57
C SER A 235 4.83 2.80 -4.64
N GLY A 236 5.78 3.70 -4.81
CA GLY A 236 7.22 3.43 -4.81
C GLY A 236 7.92 4.29 -3.76
N ALA A 237 8.89 3.72 -3.04
CA ALA A 237 9.48 4.38 -1.88
C ALA A 237 11.01 4.23 -1.79
N ALA A 238 11.59 5.01 -0.90
CA ALA A 238 13.00 4.94 -0.55
C ALA A 238 13.37 3.63 0.17
N ASP A 239 12.41 2.85 0.65
CA ASP A 239 12.61 1.51 1.18
C ASP A 239 12.92 0.45 0.10
N ARG A 240 13.07 0.88 -1.16
CA ARG A 240 13.44 0.05 -2.33
C ARG A 240 12.33 -0.88 -2.81
N THR A 241 11.11 -0.69 -2.34
CA THR A 241 9.96 -1.52 -2.72
C THR A 241 8.91 -0.72 -3.46
N LEU A 242 8.12 -1.43 -4.29
CA LEU A 242 6.82 -0.97 -4.73
C LEU A 242 5.77 -1.70 -3.89
N ARG A 243 4.67 -1.02 -3.58
CA ARG A 243 3.49 -1.64 -2.97
C ARG A 243 2.27 -1.43 -3.83
N LEU A 244 1.44 -2.46 -3.88
CA LEU A 244 0.14 -2.41 -4.54
C LEU A 244 -0.95 -2.42 -3.47
N TRP A 245 -1.97 -1.61 -3.68
CA TRP A 245 -3.07 -1.40 -2.76
C TRP A 245 -4.38 -1.50 -3.53
N ALA A 246 -5.43 -2.06 -2.92
CA ALA A 246 -6.78 -1.95 -3.45
C ALA A 246 -7.24 -0.49 -3.37
N ALA A 247 -7.59 0.11 -4.50
CA ALA A 247 -7.94 1.53 -4.54
C ALA A 247 -9.22 1.86 -3.77
N ALA A 248 -10.14 0.89 -3.64
CA ALA A 248 -11.44 1.07 -3.00
C ALA A 248 -11.35 1.24 -1.48
N ASP A 249 -10.46 0.51 -0.80
CA ASP A 249 -10.38 0.47 0.66
C ASP A 249 -8.95 0.61 1.22
N GLY A 250 -7.95 0.78 0.35
CA GLY A 250 -6.55 0.95 0.73
C GLY A 250 -5.86 -0.30 1.26
N LYS A 251 -6.48 -1.48 1.14
CA LYS A 251 -5.86 -2.72 1.60
C LYS A 251 -4.60 -3.08 0.80
N PRO A 252 -3.54 -3.58 1.46
CA PRO A 252 -2.34 -4.01 0.77
C PRO A 252 -2.62 -5.26 -0.08
N LEU A 253 -2.20 -5.23 -1.33
CA LEU A 253 -2.34 -6.35 -2.28
C LEU A 253 -1.03 -7.10 -2.48
N ALA A 254 0.10 -6.39 -2.55
CA ALA A 254 1.41 -6.98 -2.75
C ALA A 254 2.54 -6.01 -2.38
N THR A 255 3.71 -6.58 -2.06
CA THR A 255 4.98 -5.86 -2.00
C THR A 255 5.92 -6.43 -3.06
N LEU A 256 6.39 -5.58 -3.97
CA LEU A 256 7.28 -5.95 -5.08
C LEU A 256 8.69 -5.47 -4.74
N ALA A 257 9.58 -6.40 -4.46
CA ALA A 257 10.98 -6.14 -4.13
C ALA A 257 11.87 -6.50 -5.32
N GLY A 258 12.88 -5.68 -5.60
CA GLY A 258 13.83 -5.92 -6.71
C GLY A 258 14.76 -4.75 -6.97
N HIS A 259 14.37 -3.52 -6.64
CA HIS A 259 15.27 -2.37 -6.67
C HIS A 259 16.33 -2.47 -5.57
N LYS A 260 17.54 -2.00 -5.88
CA LYS A 260 18.68 -1.98 -4.93
C LYS A 260 18.83 -0.63 -4.21
N ASP A 261 18.08 0.37 -4.66
CA ASP A 261 18.05 1.72 -4.11
C ASP A 261 16.63 2.30 -4.28
N TRP A 262 16.42 3.56 -3.91
CA TRP A 262 15.12 4.24 -3.92
C TRP A 262 14.37 4.07 -5.23
N VAL A 263 13.08 3.76 -5.12
CA VAL A 263 12.14 3.80 -6.26
C VAL A 263 11.66 5.24 -6.42
N THR A 264 12.09 5.90 -7.46
CA THR A 264 11.86 7.34 -7.68
C THR A 264 10.62 7.64 -8.50
N SER A 265 10.24 6.70 -9.37
CA SER A 265 9.13 6.89 -10.29
C SER A 265 8.49 5.55 -10.65
N LEU A 266 7.20 5.56 -10.91
CA LEU A 266 6.45 4.42 -11.43
C LEU A 266 5.28 4.89 -12.30
N ALA A 267 4.86 4.03 -13.24
CA ALA A 267 3.68 4.24 -14.06
C ALA A 267 3.06 2.91 -14.47
N PHE A 268 1.73 2.86 -14.59
CA PHE A 268 1.04 1.74 -15.24
C PHE A 268 1.10 1.85 -16.75
N SER A 269 1.12 0.71 -17.43
CA SER A 269 0.87 0.65 -18.87
C SER A 269 -0.57 1.09 -19.19
N PRO A 270 -0.84 1.61 -20.40
CA PRO A 270 -2.19 2.06 -20.77
C PRO A 270 -3.28 1.00 -20.64
N ASP A 271 -2.93 -0.28 -20.80
CA ASP A 271 -3.83 -1.43 -20.62
C ASP A 271 -3.90 -1.94 -19.17
N GLY A 272 -3.12 -1.35 -18.24
CA GLY A 272 -3.05 -1.74 -16.84
C GLY A 272 -2.35 -3.06 -16.57
N SER A 273 -1.86 -3.77 -17.58
CA SER A 273 -1.27 -5.11 -17.42
C SER A 273 0.12 -5.09 -16.79
N ARG A 274 0.84 -3.97 -16.90
CA ARG A 274 2.22 -3.82 -16.41
C ARG A 274 2.42 -2.53 -15.62
N ILE A 275 3.41 -2.55 -14.74
CA ILE A 275 3.98 -1.36 -14.11
C ILE A 275 5.42 -1.23 -14.57
N VAL A 276 5.84 -0.01 -14.91
CA VAL A 276 7.25 0.34 -15.04
C VAL A 276 7.68 1.10 -13.80
N SER A 277 8.88 0.83 -13.29
CA SER A 277 9.50 1.60 -12.20
C SER A 277 10.94 1.96 -12.54
N GLY A 278 11.35 3.13 -12.06
CA GLY A 278 12.72 3.62 -12.13
C GLY A 278 13.29 3.86 -10.74
N GLY A 279 14.59 3.67 -10.56
CA GLY A 279 15.23 3.86 -9.26
C GLY A 279 16.59 4.52 -9.30
N MET A 280 17.07 4.95 -8.13
CA MET A 280 18.40 5.50 -7.93
C MET A 280 19.51 4.49 -8.24
N ASP A 281 19.20 3.19 -8.25
CA ASP A 281 20.09 2.12 -8.68
C ASP A 281 20.33 2.09 -10.19
N GLY A 282 19.74 3.00 -10.95
CA GLY A 282 19.79 3.09 -12.40
C GLY A 282 18.98 2.00 -13.11
N ALA A 283 18.22 1.17 -12.40
CA ALA A 283 17.39 0.15 -13.00
C ALA A 283 16.05 0.74 -13.46
N VAL A 284 15.61 0.27 -14.63
CA VAL A 284 14.22 0.37 -15.09
C VAL A 284 13.65 -1.04 -15.06
N LYS A 285 12.63 -1.26 -14.24
CA LYS A 285 12.03 -2.58 -14.03
C LYS A 285 10.60 -2.60 -14.53
N LEU A 286 10.20 -3.75 -15.05
CA LEU A 286 8.83 -4.04 -15.45
C LEU A 286 8.24 -5.09 -14.51
N TRP A 287 6.99 -4.90 -14.17
CA TRP A 287 6.24 -5.77 -13.26
C TRP A 287 4.92 -6.16 -13.92
N ASP A 288 4.57 -7.41 -13.82
CA ASP A 288 3.24 -7.89 -14.19
C ASP A 288 2.25 -7.56 -13.09
N THR A 289 1.17 -6.87 -13.42
CA THR A 289 0.18 -6.43 -12.43
C THR A 289 -0.60 -7.60 -11.86
N ALA A 290 -0.97 -8.59 -12.69
CA ALA A 290 -1.75 -9.75 -12.28
C ALA A 290 -0.87 -10.79 -11.57
N ALA A 291 0.30 -11.11 -12.16
CA ALA A 291 1.26 -12.06 -11.58
C ALA A 291 2.00 -11.50 -10.36
N ARG A 292 2.00 -10.17 -10.18
CA ARG A 292 2.72 -9.46 -9.10
C ARG A 292 4.20 -9.80 -9.05
N GLY A 293 4.80 -10.03 -10.22
CA GLY A 293 6.17 -10.47 -10.40
C GLY A 293 6.98 -9.56 -11.31
N GLU A 294 8.31 -9.55 -11.13
CA GLU A 294 9.22 -8.84 -12.01
C GLU A 294 9.30 -9.52 -13.37
N GLN A 295 9.17 -8.74 -14.44
CA GLN A 295 9.41 -9.14 -15.82
C GLN A 295 10.80 -8.67 -16.26
N GLU A 296 11.26 -9.22 -17.39
CA GLU A 296 12.49 -8.73 -18.03
C GLU A 296 12.31 -7.25 -18.40
N GLY A 297 13.14 -6.39 -17.82
CA GLY A 297 13.15 -4.96 -18.08
C GLY A 297 14.13 -4.60 -19.19
N PRO A 298 14.15 -3.34 -19.64
CA PRO A 298 15.19 -2.85 -20.54
C PRO A 298 16.55 -2.85 -19.83
N GLU A 299 17.62 -2.67 -20.61
CA GLU A 299 18.97 -2.54 -20.05
C GLU A 299 19.04 -1.42 -19.01
N LYS A 300 19.88 -1.63 -17.99
CA LYS A 300 20.10 -0.66 -16.93
C LYS A 300 20.60 0.67 -17.51
N ALA A 301 20.04 1.78 -17.02
CA ALA A 301 20.54 3.10 -17.38
C ALA A 301 21.94 3.33 -16.79
N ALA A 302 22.76 4.12 -17.49
CA ALA A 302 24.11 4.46 -17.03
C ALA A 302 24.14 5.31 -15.77
N SER A 303 23.02 5.91 -15.37
CA SER A 303 22.88 6.75 -14.17
C SER A 303 21.52 6.55 -13.51
N SER A 304 21.33 7.16 -12.34
CA SER A 304 20.05 7.14 -11.61
C SER A 304 18.89 7.55 -12.51
N VAL A 305 17.80 6.80 -12.40
CA VAL A 305 16.55 7.08 -13.11
C VAL A 305 15.66 7.91 -12.19
N TRP A 306 15.20 9.06 -12.68
CA TRP A 306 14.34 9.98 -11.93
C TRP A 306 12.87 9.87 -12.33
N THR A 307 12.61 9.59 -13.61
CA THR A 307 11.26 9.46 -14.12
C THR A 307 11.17 8.36 -15.16
N VAL A 308 10.06 7.63 -15.12
CA VAL A 308 9.68 6.63 -16.13
C VAL A 308 8.21 6.78 -16.48
N ALA A 309 7.88 6.54 -17.73
CA ALA A 309 6.51 6.47 -18.20
C ALA A 309 6.41 5.52 -19.39
N PHE A 310 5.25 4.89 -19.58
CA PHE A 310 4.94 4.26 -20.85
C PHE A 310 4.58 5.32 -21.90
N ALA A 311 5.08 5.14 -23.11
CA ALA A 311 4.48 5.80 -24.25
C ALA A 311 3.07 5.23 -24.50
N ARG A 312 2.23 5.95 -25.22
CA ARG A 312 0.84 5.52 -25.45
C ARG A 312 0.69 4.18 -26.17
N ASP A 313 1.69 3.79 -26.94
CA ASP A 313 1.72 2.51 -27.67
C ASP A 313 2.02 1.30 -26.76
N ALA A 314 2.29 1.52 -25.48
CA ALA A 314 2.74 0.53 -24.50
C ALA A 314 4.02 -0.25 -24.89
N ASN A 315 4.61 0.07 -26.05
CA ASN A 315 5.78 -0.61 -26.58
C ASN A 315 7.07 0.19 -26.37
N SER A 316 6.94 1.42 -25.90
CA SER A 316 8.07 2.31 -25.64
C SER A 316 7.99 2.86 -24.21
N LEU A 317 9.15 3.05 -23.61
CA LEU A 317 9.31 3.66 -22.27
C LEU A 317 10.07 4.96 -22.41
N LEU A 318 9.57 6.01 -21.82
CA LEU A 318 10.28 7.26 -21.63
C LEU A 318 11.04 7.17 -20.29
N VAL A 319 12.36 7.34 -20.34
CA VAL A 319 13.26 7.24 -19.18
C VAL A 319 14.03 8.53 -19.05
N GLY A 320 13.87 9.22 -17.92
CA GLY A 320 14.59 10.44 -17.59
C GLY A 320 15.72 10.17 -16.59
N THR A 321 16.93 10.64 -16.91
CA THR A 321 18.13 10.44 -16.11
C THR A 321 18.94 11.76 -15.99
N HIS A 322 20.06 11.73 -15.27
CA HIS A 322 21.02 12.83 -15.26
C HIS A 322 21.68 13.09 -16.63
N GLN A 323 21.64 12.12 -17.53
CA GLN A 323 22.22 12.22 -18.87
C GLN A 323 21.21 12.66 -19.94
N GLY A 324 19.99 13.00 -19.52
CA GLY A 324 18.89 13.37 -20.40
C GLY A 324 17.83 12.30 -20.55
N PRO A 325 16.78 12.57 -21.36
CA PRO A 325 15.70 11.66 -21.62
C PRO A 325 16.05 10.65 -22.72
N ARG A 326 15.52 9.44 -22.60
CA ARG A 326 15.64 8.38 -23.60
C ARG A 326 14.28 7.74 -23.84
N LEU A 327 14.01 7.41 -25.11
CA LEU A 327 12.92 6.51 -25.48
C LEU A 327 13.55 5.13 -25.71
N VAL A 328 13.14 4.15 -24.91
CA VAL A 328 13.63 2.78 -25.02
C VAL A 328 12.47 1.84 -25.32
N ALA A 329 12.71 0.78 -26.10
CA ALA A 329 11.68 -0.22 -26.36
C ALA A 329 11.28 -0.90 -25.03
N ALA A 330 9.99 -1.01 -24.77
CA ALA A 330 9.49 -1.89 -23.72
C ALA A 330 9.59 -3.34 -24.24
N PRO A 331 10.27 -4.26 -23.53
CA PRO A 331 10.24 -5.67 -23.88
C PRO A 331 8.81 -6.19 -24.02
N ALA A 332 8.60 -7.10 -24.97
CA ALA A 332 7.30 -7.74 -25.13
C ALA A 332 6.88 -8.42 -23.80
N PRO A 333 5.59 -8.39 -23.44
CA PRO A 333 5.12 -9.06 -22.24
C PRO A 333 5.52 -10.54 -22.30
N LYS A 334 6.36 -10.96 -21.37
CA LYS A 334 6.61 -12.38 -21.18
C LYS A 334 5.46 -12.85 -20.28
N LEU A 335 4.66 -13.77 -20.77
CA LEU A 335 3.68 -14.46 -19.93
C LEU A 335 4.46 -15.12 -18.78
N LEU A 336 4.52 -14.42 -17.66
CA LEU A 336 4.93 -15.08 -16.42
C LEU A 336 3.87 -16.17 -16.18
N PRO A 337 4.26 -17.39 -15.76
CA PRO A 337 3.27 -18.32 -15.26
C PRO A 337 2.46 -17.50 -14.23
N ALA A 338 1.14 -17.47 -14.44
CA ALA A 338 0.27 -16.83 -13.47
C ALA A 338 0.77 -17.24 -12.07
N PRO A 339 0.93 -16.31 -11.10
CA PRO A 339 1.26 -16.71 -9.75
C PRO A 339 0.34 -17.87 -9.48
N PRO A 340 0.78 -18.98 -8.85
CA PRO A 340 -0.10 -20.08 -8.53
C PRO A 340 -1.37 -19.42 -8.03
N ALA A 341 -2.46 -19.59 -8.81
CA ALA A 341 -3.67 -18.78 -8.69
C ALA A 341 -3.86 -18.61 -7.20
N PRO A 342 -3.99 -17.35 -6.67
CA PRO A 342 -4.27 -17.19 -5.25
C PRO A 342 -5.34 -18.23 -5.03
N PRO A 343 -5.16 -19.21 -4.13
CA PRO A 343 -5.98 -20.42 -4.05
C PRO A 343 -7.38 -19.95 -4.37
N PRO A 344 -8.02 -20.41 -5.45
CA PRO A 344 -9.03 -19.72 -6.26
C PRO A 344 -9.85 -18.89 -5.32
N ALA A 345 -9.89 -17.56 -5.55
CA ALA A 345 -10.65 -16.66 -4.70
C ALA A 345 -11.96 -17.39 -4.58
N PRO A 346 -12.32 -17.86 -3.38
CA PRO A 346 -13.29 -18.95 -3.23
C PRO A 346 -14.39 -18.64 -4.20
N SER A 347 -14.55 -19.48 -5.20
CA SER A 347 -15.33 -19.25 -6.44
C SER A 347 -16.55 -18.48 -6.02
N PRO A 348 -16.96 -17.35 -6.68
CA PRO A 348 -18.09 -16.56 -6.22
C PRO A 348 -19.11 -17.58 -5.81
N PRO A 349 -19.47 -17.68 -4.54
CA PRO A 349 -19.94 -18.93 -3.94
C PRO A 349 -20.88 -19.56 -4.92
N VAL A 350 -20.50 -20.71 -5.50
CA VAL A 350 -21.47 -21.63 -6.12
C VAL A 350 -22.49 -21.71 -5.04
N ALA A 351 -23.65 -21.04 -5.21
CA ALA A 351 -24.63 -20.64 -4.21
C ALA A 351 -24.38 -21.46 -2.96
N ALA A 352 -23.66 -20.90 -2.00
CA ALA A 352 -22.92 -21.65 -1.02
C ALA A 352 -23.90 -22.68 -0.51
N GLN A 353 -23.61 -23.95 -0.69
CA GLN A 353 -24.15 -24.89 0.28
C GLN A 353 -23.66 -24.30 1.59
N ALA A 354 -24.55 -23.58 2.27
CA ALA A 354 -24.29 -22.82 3.47
C ALA A 354 -23.45 -23.73 4.35
N ASP A 355 -22.26 -23.29 4.71
CA ASP A 355 -21.40 -24.07 5.61
C ASP A 355 -22.33 -24.63 6.67
N PRO A 356 -22.42 -25.96 6.84
CA PRO A 356 -23.44 -26.55 7.69
C PRO A 356 -23.40 -25.77 9.00
N ALA A 357 -24.56 -25.24 9.43
CA ALA A 357 -24.64 -24.23 10.49
C ALA A 357 -23.74 -24.63 11.65
N PRO A 358 -22.81 -23.72 12.09
CA PRO A 358 -21.80 -24.09 13.08
C PRO A 358 -22.47 -24.62 14.33
N ARG A 359 -22.03 -25.77 14.79
CA ARG A 359 -22.62 -26.44 15.96
C ARG A 359 -21.97 -25.92 17.22
N GLN A 360 -22.78 -25.41 18.10
CA GLN A 360 -22.33 -24.83 19.36
C GLN A 360 -21.51 -25.81 20.18
N LEU A 361 -20.38 -25.37 20.70
CA LEU A 361 -19.57 -26.09 21.66
C LEU A 361 -19.78 -25.45 23.04
N VAL A 362 -20.54 -26.14 23.92
CA VAL A 362 -20.78 -25.65 25.27
C VAL A 362 -19.68 -26.13 26.21
N PRO A 363 -18.82 -25.23 26.73
CA PRO A 363 -17.79 -25.64 27.69
C PRO A 363 -18.42 -26.14 28.98
N VAL A 364 -17.87 -27.21 29.53
CA VAL A 364 -18.28 -27.77 30.83
C VAL A 364 -17.39 -27.28 31.99
N ALA A 365 -16.28 -26.66 31.69
CA ALA A 365 -15.38 -26.04 32.66
C ALA A 365 -14.61 -24.89 32.02
N PHE A 366 -14.30 -23.88 32.83
CA PHE A 366 -13.47 -22.72 32.53
C PHE A 366 -12.47 -22.52 33.65
N THR A 367 -11.23 -22.23 33.31
CA THR A 367 -10.18 -21.77 34.24
C THR A 367 -9.39 -20.65 33.62
N SER A 368 -8.94 -19.69 34.46
CA SER A 368 -8.07 -18.58 34.13
C SER A 368 -6.80 -18.70 34.97
N MET A 369 -5.63 -18.59 34.35
CA MET A 369 -4.35 -18.62 35.08
C MET A 369 -4.14 -17.38 35.94
N ALA A 370 -4.67 -16.24 35.53
CA ALA A 370 -4.57 -14.98 36.27
C ALA A 370 -5.65 -14.84 37.37
N GLY A 371 -6.46 -15.88 37.61
CA GLY A 371 -7.50 -15.88 38.65
C GLY A 371 -8.79 -15.18 38.26
N GLY A 372 -9.03 -14.93 36.97
CA GLY A 372 -10.31 -14.46 36.44
C GLY A 372 -11.43 -15.49 36.67
N SER A 373 -12.66 -15.01 36.88
CA SER A 373 -13.85 -15.86 36.99
C SER A 373 -14.60 -15.87 35.66
N GLY A 374 -14.87 -17.07 35.12
CA GLY A 374 -15.67 -17.25 33.90
C GLY A 374 -17.06 -17.81 34.22
N THR A 375 -18.09 -17.17 33.73
CA THR A 375 -19.48 -17.65 33.78
C THR A 375 -19.85 -18.24 32.43
N ILE A 376 -20.31 -19.48 32.41
CA ILE A 376 -20.75 -20.17 31.19
C ILE A 376 -22.28 -20.20 31.17
N ALA A 377 -22.88 -19.56 30.16
CA ALA A 377 -24.32 -19.57 29.96
C ALA A 377 -24.80 -20.87 29.26
N ALA A 378 -26.10 -21.13 29.27
CA ALA A 378 -26.66 -22.32 28.65
C ALA A 378 -26.46 -22.40 27.14
N ASP A 379 -26.27 -21.25 26.48
CA ASP A 379 -25.93 -21.14 25.05
C ASP A 379 -24.41 -21.24 24.79
N GLY A 380 -23.62 -21.61 25.78
CA GLY A 380 -22.16 -21.72 25.66
C GLY A 380 -21.39 -20.40 25.67
N THR A 381 -22.07 -19.27 25.87
CA THR A 381 -21.42 -17.97 26.00
C THR A 381 -20.60 -17.92 27.31
N VAL A 382 -19.35 -17.55 27.19
CA VAL A 382 -18.43 -17.36 28.33
C VAL A 382 -18.25 -15.87 28.56
N THR A 383 -18.53 -15.42 29.78
CA THR A 383 -18.27 -14.05 30.22
C THR A 383 -17.20 -14.09 31.31
N VAL A 384 -16.12 -13.31 31.14
CA VAL A 384 -14.97 -13.31 32.05
C VAL A 384 -14.90 -12.00 32.81
N THR A 385 -14.74 -12.11 34.13
CA THR A 385 -14.57 -11.00 35.07
C THR A 385 -13.31 -11.18 35.91
N GLY A 386 -12.88 -10.14 36.63
CA GLY A 386 -11.67 -10.17 37.47
C GLY A 386 -10.59 -9.20 37.01
N THR A 387 -9.36 -9.35 37.52
CA THR A 387 -8.23 -8.47 37.21
C THR A 387 -7.80 -8.55 35.75
N LEU A 388 -7.44 -7.40 35.17
CA LEU A 388 -6.88 -7.30 33.83
C LEU A 388 -5.37 -7.53 33.92
N THR A 389 -4.93 -8.69 33.45
CA THR A 389 -3.50 -9.05 33.32
C THR A 389 -3.35 -9.97 32.12
N ARG A 390 -2.12 -10.30 31.72
CA ARG A 390 -1.87 -11.43 30.82
C ARG A 390 -2.57 -12.65 31.38
N ASP A 391 -3.34 -13.33 30.56
CA ASP A 391 -4.15 -14.46 31.02
C ASP A 391 -4.17 -15.59 29.98
N THR A 392 -4.33 -16.78 30.49
CA THR A 392 -4.55 -17.97 29.66
C THR A 392 -5.86 -18.61 30.10
N TYR A 393 -6.84 -18.62 29.22
CA TYR A 393 -8.11 -19.29 29.46
C TYR A 393 -8.03 -20.74 28.98
N THR A 394 -8.41 -21.67 29.84
CA THR A 394 -8.53 -23.08 29.51
C THR A 394 -9.98 -23.52 29.64
N LEU A 395 -10.53 -24.03 28.55
CA LEU A 395 -11.91 -24.52 28.48
C LEU A 395 -11.92 -26.02 28.22
N LYS A 396 -12.79 -26.76 28.89
CA LYS A 396 -13.04 -28.17 28.61
C LYS A 396 -14.42 -28.32 27.97
N ALA A 397 -14.50 -29.05 26.89
CA ALA A 397 -15.74 -29.33 26.19
C ALA A 397 -15.73 -30.74 25.61
N VAL A 398 -16.86 -31.17 25.04
CA VAL A 398 -16.98 -32.45 24.35
C VAL A 398 -17.41 -32.15 22.92
N LEU A 399 -16.73 -32.75 21.96
CA LEU A 399 -17.13 -32.62 20.55
C LEU A 399 -18.52 -33.26 20.31
N PRO A 400 -19.28 -32.81 19.33
CA PRO A 400 -20.54 -33.44 18.96
C PRO A 400 -20.38 -34.93 18.68
N PRO A 401 -21.40 -35.73 18.98
CA PRO A 401 -21.34 -37.18 18.85
C PRO A 401 -21.43 -37.69 17.40
N ASP A 402 -21.64 -36.82 16.45
CA ASP A 402 -21.83 -37.09 15.03
C ASP A 402 -21.08 -36.10 14.15
N GLY A 403 -20.75 -36.47 12.91
CA GLY A 403 -20.06 -35.68 11.92
C GLY A 403 -18.56 -35.57 12.16
N THR A 404 -17.83 -35.03 11.16
CA THR A 404 -16.40 -34.79 11.22
C THR A 404 -16.14 -33.31 11.44
N VAL A 405 -15.45 -32.92 12.51
CA VAL A 405 -15.06 -31.52 12.77
C VAL A 405 -13.99 -31.11 11.78
N THR A 406 -14.24 -30.06 11.03
CA THR A 406 -13.33 -29.49 10.03
C THR A 406 -12.75 -28.15 10.44
N ALA A 407 -13.39 -27.44 11.38
CA ALA A 407 -12.87 -26.20 11.92
C ALA A 407 -13.45 -25.90 13.32
N PHE A 408 -12.69 -25.10 14.09
CA PHE A 408 -13.18 -24.43 15.29
C PHE A 408 -13.48 -22.98 14.96
N ARG A 409 -14.54 -22.43 15.57
CA ARG A 409 -14.93 -21.02 15.43
C ARG A 409 -14.97 -20.37 16.80
N LEU A 410 -14.31 -19.26 16.95
CA LEU A 410 -14.33 -18.38 18.12
C LEU A 410 -15.10 -17.10 17.76
N GLU A 411 -16.17 -16.81 18.45
CA GLU A 411 -16.91 -15.55 18.35
C GLU A 411 -16.54 -14.68 19.54
N ALA A 412 -15.92 -13.54 19.30
CA ALA A 412 -15.67 -12.50 20.28
C ALA A 412 -16.88 -11.56 20.31
N LEU A 413 -17.63 -11.58 21.40
CA LEU A 413 -18.96 -10.96 21.48
C LEU A 413 -18.88 -9.57 22.10
N ALA A 414 -19.51 -8.60 21.45
CA ALA A 414 -19.71 -7.26 22.03
C ALA A 414 -20.63 -7.32 23.26
N ASP A 415 -20.38 -6.48 24.27
CA ASP A 415 -21.21 -6.40 25.47
C ASP A 415 -21.22 -4.97 26.02
N ASP A 416 -22.40 -4.45 26.32
CA ASP A 416 -22.58 -3.10 26.90
C ASP A 416 -21.87 -2.91 28.27
N ALA A 417 -21.62 -4.02 28.98
CA ALA A 417 -20.91 -4.01 30.27
C ALA A 417 -19.37 -3.99 30.12
N LEU A 418 -18.85 -4.23 28.90
CA LEU A 418 -17.41 -4.18 28.62
C LEU A 418 -16.96 -2.79 28.14
N PRO A 419 -15.67 -2.44 28.31
CA PRO A 419 -15.14 -1.16 27.86
C PRO A 419 -15.41 -0.93 26.37
N GLN A 420 -15.85 0.28 26.02
CA GLN A 420 -16.21 0.67 24.64
C GLN A 420 -17.23 -0.27 23.96
N LYS A 421 -18.00 -1.07 24.75
CA LYS A 421 -18.90 -2.12 24.28
C LYS A 421 -18.21 -3.21 23.44
N GLY A 422 -16.90 -3.29 23.52
CA GLY A 422 -16.09 -4.23 22.73
C GLY A 422 -16.09 -5.64 23.33
N PRO A 423 -15.53 -6.63 22.59
CA PRO A 423 -15.40 -8.01 23.07
C PRO A 423 -14.25 -8.17 24.08
N GLY A 424 -13.34 -7.20 24.16
CA GLY A 424 -12.18 -7.24 25.04
C GLY A 424 -12.42 -6.50 26.36
N ARG A 425 -11.60 -6.85 27.36
CA ARG A 425 -11.63 -6.27 28.72
C ARG A 425 -10.73 -5.05 28.87
N SER A 426 -9.90 -4.75 27.86
CA SER A 426 -9.04 -3.59 27.79
C SER A 426 -9.86 -2.28 27.81
N GLY A 427 -9.31 -1.19 28.36
CA GLY A 427 -9.98 0.11 28.43
C GLY A 427 -10.45 0.68 27.09
N ASN A 428 -9.85 0.23 25.97
CA ASN A 428 -10.26 0.54 24.60
C ASN A 428 -11.20 -0.51 23.99
N GLY A 429 -11.63 -1.54 24.73
CA GLY A 429 -12.53 -2.60 24.27
C GLY A 429 -11.88 -3.68 23.37
N ASN A 430 -10.58 -3.57 23.10
CA ASN A 430 -9.83 -4.53 22.27
C ASN A 430 -9.38 -5.76 23.08
N PHE A 431 -8.99 -6.82 22.38
CA PHE A 431 -8.27 -7.96 22.91
C PHE A 431 -7.14 -8.36 21.94
N VAL A 432 -6.19 -9.17 22.42
CA VAL A 432 -5.19 -9.85 21.57
C VAL A 432 -5.15 -11.32 21.97
N LEU A 433 -5.57 -12.19 21.05
CA LEU A 433 -5.45 -13.65 21.19
C LEU A 433 -4.11 -14.08 20.59
N SER A 434 -3.11 -14.29 21.45
CA SER A 434 -1.76 -14.67 21.02
C SER A 434 -1.69 -16.12 20.54
N THR A 435 -2.44 -17.04 21.17
CA THR A 435 -2.47 -18.44 20.73
C THR A 435 -3.87 -19.04 20.89
N PHE A 436 -4.32 -19.74 19.85
CA PHE A 436 -5.47 -20.64 19.88
C PHE A 436 -5.01 -22.08 19.74
N ALA A 437 -5.12 -22.86 20.81
CA ALA A 437 -4.67 -24.24 20.82
C ALA A 437 -5.79 -25.20 21.28
N VAL A 438 -5.82 -26.39 20.71
CA VAL A 438 -6.76 -27.44 21.06
C VAL A 438 -6.03 -28.76 21.26
N LEU A 439 -6.32 -29.41 22.40
CA LEU A 439 -5.92 -30.79 22.68
C LEU A 439 -7.17 -31.67 22.64
N ALA A 440 -7.14 -32.77 21.90
CA ALA A 440 -8.22 -33.74 21.83
C ALA A 440 -7.82 -35.08 22.48
N GLY A 441 -8.67 -35.60 23.35
CA GLY A 441 -8.51 -36.94 23.95
C GLY A 441 -9.31 -37.99 23.18
N ALA A 442 -9.01 -39.26 23.40
CA ALA A 442 -9.84 -40.35 22.88
C ALA A 442 -11.11 -40.50 23.73
N PRO A 443 -12.27 -40.80 23.14
CA PRO A 443 -13.52 -41.04 23.89
C PRO A 443 -13.33 -42.21 24.85
N GLY A 444 -13.50 -41.99 26.17
CA GLY A 444 -13.47 -43.04 27.20
C GLY A 444 -12.10 -43.59 27.58
N ALA A 445 -10.99 -43.03 27.10
CA ALA A 445 -9.64 -43.45 27.43
C ALA A 445 -8.92 -42.44 28.33
N ALA A 446 -8.00 -42.93 29.17
CA ALA A 446 -7.09 -42.12 29.98
C ALA A 446 -5.80 -41.74 29.23
N ASP A 447 -5.82 -41.80 27.90
CA ASP A 447 -4.68 -41.56 27.04
C ASP A 447 -4.24 -40.10 27.03
N THR A 448 -2.99 -39.86 26.71
CA THR A 448 -2.40 -38.51 26.57
C THR A 448 -3.11 -37.77 25.44
N PRO A 449 -3.71 -36.57 25.71
CA PRO A 449 -4.39 -35.82 24.68
C PRO A 449 -3.42 -35.40 23.56
N THR A 450 -3.91 -35.43 22.31
CA THR A 450 -3.13 -35.07 21.13
C THR A 450 -3.44 -33.65 20.69
N ALA A 451 -2.42 -32.91 20.28
CA ALA A 451 -2.59 -31.57 19.76
C ALA A 451 -3.30 -31.59 18.40
N VAL A 452 -4.36 -30.79 18.28
CA VAL A 452 -5.04 -30.53 17.01
C VAL A 452 -4.20 -29.54 16.20
N ARG A 453 -3.84 -29.93 14.98
CA ARG A 453 -3.10 -29.07 14.08
C ARG A 453 -4.03 -28.30 13.16
N PHE A 454 -3.73 -27.04 12.93
CA PHE A 454 -4.49 -26.16 12.04
C PHE A 454 -3.75 -25.93 10.73
N SER A 455 -4.48 -25.86 9.63
CA SER A 455 -3.93 -25.56 8.29
C SER A 455 -4.06 -24.09 7.93
N ALA A 456 -5.02 -23.39 8.51
CA ALA A 456 -5.28 -21.98 8.27
C ALA A 456 -6.13 -21.38 9.39
N ALA A 457 -6.06 -20.07 9.56
CA ALA A 457 -7.02 -19.29 10.32
C ALA A 457 -7.43 -18.06 9.53
N ARG A 458 -8.68 -17.63 9.70
CA ARG A 458 -9.25 -16.43 9.08
C ARG A 458 -10.23 -15.78 10.03
N ALA A 459 -10.40 -14.46 9.94
CA ALA A 459 -11.43 -13.74 10.70
C ALA A 459 -12.25 -12.83 9.78
N ASP A 460 -13.44 -12.43 10.25
CA ASP A 460 -14.28 -11.42 9.60
C ASP A 460 -13.68 -10.02 9.69
N PHE A 461 -12.90 -9.76 10.76
CA PHE A 461 -12.15 -8.54 10.97
C PHE A 461 -10.77 -8.84 11.56
N GLU A 462 -9.75 -8.17 11.05
CA GLU A 462 -8.37 -8.28 11.51
C GLU A 462 -7.75 -6.88 11.64
N GLN A 463 -7.20 -6.58 12.82
CA GLN A 463 -6.40 -5.39 12.99
C GLN A 463 -5.10 -5.52 12.17
N PRO A 464 -4.62 -4.47 11.48
CA PRO A 464 -3.33 -4.52 10.79
C PRO A 464 -2.22 -5.09 11.67
N GLN A 465 -1.47 -6.07 11.15
CA GLN A 465 -0.42 -6.84 11.84
C GLN A 465 -0.91 -7.88 12.88
N TYR A 466 -2.22 -7.97 13.15
CA TYR A 466 -2.81 -8.88 14.12
C TYR A 466 -3.94 -9.73 13.48
N GLY A 467 -3.58 -10.52 12.50
CA GLY A 467 -4.50 -11.41 11.80
C GLY A 467 -4.73 -12.73 12.54
N ALA A 468 -5.85 -13.42 12.24
CA ALA A 468 -6.20 -14.69 12.87
C ALA A 468 -5.13 -15.78 12.68
N ALA A 469 -4.40 -15.76 11.56
CA ALA A 469 -3.30 -16.69 11.29
C ALA A 469 -2.16 -16.58 12.32
N ALA A 470 -1.96 -15.40 12.89
CA ALA A 470 -0.96 -15.18 13.95
C ALA A 470 -1.36 -15.77 15.31
N ALA A 471 -2.59 -16.25 15.48
CA ALA A 471 -3.00 -17.00 16.67
C ALA A 471 -2.69 -18.51 16.60
N ILE A 472 -2.07 -18.98 15.50
CA ILE A 472 -1.66 -20.38 15.29
C ILE A 472 -0.22 -20.49 14.76
N ASP A 473 0.62 -19.48 14.94
CA ASP A 473 2.02 -19.41 14.45
C ASP A 473 3.07 -19.76 15.51
N ASP A 474 2.64 -20.19 16.69
CA ASP A 474 3.47 -20.52 17.87
C ASP A 474 4.30 -19.33 18.42
N ASN A 475 3.95 -18.08 18.05
CA ASN A 475 4.61 -16.87 18.52
C ASN A 475 3.69 -16.10 19.49
N SER A 476 4.06 -16.04 20.77
CA SER A 476 3.27 -15.35 21.80
C SER A 476 3.25 -13.80 21.69
N GLU A 477 4.09 -13.21 20.84
CA GLU A 477 4.14 -11.76 20.61
C GLU A 477 3.24 -11.29 19.46
N THR A 478 2.69 -12.23 18.70
CA THR A 478 1.71 -12.02 17.62
C THR A 478 0.31 -12.42 18.07
N GLY A 479 -0.69 -12.32 17.22
CA GLY A 479 -2.04 -12.80 17.54
C GLY A 479 -3.14 -12.09 16.76
N TRP A 480 -4.39 -12.49 17.02
CA TRP A 480 -5.59 -11.87 16.45
C TRP A 480 -6.14 -10.77 17.34
N ALA A 481 -6.41 -9.60 16.77
CA ALA A 481 -6.97 -8.44 17.46
C ALA A 481 -7.98 -7.69 16.60
N VAL A 482 -8.85 -6.88 17.25
CA VAL A 482 -10.00 -6.23 16.60
C VAL A 482 -10.05 -4.72 16.80
N ALA A 483 -8.95 -4.05 17.14
CA ALA A 483 -8.93 -2.60 17.24
C ALA A 483 -9.33 -1.95 15.90
N GLY A 484 -10.32 -1.05 15.95
CA GLY A 484 -10.95 -0.48 14.74
C GLY A 484 -12.33 -1.09 14.44
N GLY A 485 -12.62 -2.32 14.92
CA GLY A 485 -13.93 -2.97 14.86
C GLY A 485 -14.68 -3.02 16.19
N ILE A 486 -14.28 -2.18 17.15
CA ILE A 486 -14.83 -2.19 18.51
C ILE A 486 -16.34 -1.90 18.53
N GLY A 487 -17.07 -2.59 19.43
CA GLY A 487 -18.52 -2.42 19.58
C GLY A 487 -19.36 -3.32 18.67
N GLN A 488 -18.73 -4.17 17.87
CA GLN A 488 -19.35 -5.21 17.07
C GLN A 488 -18.83 -6.59 17.47
N PRO A 489 -19.62 -7.67 17.30
CA PRO A 489 -19.09 -9.03 17.42
C PRO A 489 -18.19 -9.36 16.25
N HIS A 490 -17.13 -10.11 16.52
CA HIS A 490 -16.19 -10.59 15.51
C HIS A 490 -15.95 -12.08 15.65
N GLU A 491 -15.57 -12.74 14.54
CA GLU A 491 -15.31 -14.17 14.54
C GLU A 491 -13.99 -14.55 13.87
N ALA A 492 -13.37 -15.58 14.40
CA ALA A 492 -12.23 -16.26 13.77
C ALA A 492 -12.52 -17.75 13.59
N ILE A 493 -12.12 -18.29 12.46
CA ILE A 493 -12.29 -19.70 12.08
C ILE A 493 -10.91 -20.33 11.91
N PHE A 494 -10.65 -21.40 12.66
CA PHE A 494 -9.40 -22.16 12.68
C PHE A 494 -9.63 -23.51 12.00
N THR A 495 -9.17 -23.67 10.76
CA THR A 495 -9.37 -24.86 9.93
C THR A 495 -8.44 -25.98 10.36
N VAL A 496 -9.00 -27.14 10.70
CA VAL A 496 -8.26 -28.32 11.11
C VAL A 496 -7.55 -28.94 9.91
N LEU A 497 -6.31 -29.39 10.09
CA LEU A 497 -5.57 -30.12 9.07
C LEU A 497 -6.30 -31.41 8.69
N PRO A 498 -6.44 -31.74 7.38
CA PRO A 498 -7.23 -32.91 6.92
C PRO A 498 -6.79 -34.27 7.45
N ASP A 499 -5.52 -34.41 7.86
CA ASP A 499 -4.96 -35.63 8.44
C ASP A 499 -5.19 -35.75 9.96
N THR A 500 -5.81 -34.73 10.58
CA THR A 500 -6.12 -34.74 12.02
C THR A 500 -7.49 -35.39 12.23
N SER A 501 -7.47 -36.61 12.77
CA SER A 501 -8.71 -37.33 13.11
C SER A 501 -9.25 -36.89 14.47
N LEU A 502 -10.39 -36.21 14.48
CA LEU A 502 -11.12 -35.86 15.69
C LEU A 502 -12.33 -36.79 15.85
N ALA A 503 -12.26 -37.69 16.82
CA ALA A 503 -13.33 -38.66 17.05
C ALA A 503 -14.62 -37.95 17.52
N PRO A 504 -15.79 -38.31 17.01
CA PRO A 504 -17.06 -37.84 17.54
C PRO A 504 -17.17 -38.12 19.05
N GLY A 505 -17.66 -37.16 19.81
CA GLY A 505 -17.78 -37.28 21.27
C GLY A 505 -16.42 -37.17 22.04
N ALA A 506 -15.31 -36.86 21.37
CA ALA A 506 -14.03 -36.73 22.04
C ALA A 506 -14.02 -35.53 23.01
N PRO A 507 -13.42 -35.67 24.20
CA PRO A 507 -13.18 -34.55 25.09
C PRO A 507 -12.08 -33.66 24.49
N VAL A 508 -12.30 -32.34 24.53
CA VAL A 508 -11.32 -31.34 24.06
C VAL A 508 -10.99 -30.35 25.15
N THR A 509 -9.73 -29.96 25.19
CA THR A 509 -9.24 -28.84 25.99
C THR A 509 -8.81 -27.74 25.04
N ILE A 510 -9.43 -26.58 25.13
CA ILE A 510 -9.17 -25.41 24.28
C ILE A 510 -8.45 -24.37 25.13
N THR A 511 -7.32 -23.88 24.65
CA THR A 511 -6.53 -22.86 25.29
C THR A 511 -6.56 -21.59 24.46
N LEU A 512 -6.93 -20.48 25.10
CA LEU A 512 -6.90 -19.13 24.56
C LEU A 512 -5.81 -18.37 25.31
N ASP A 513 -4.65 -18.19 24.70
CA ASP A 513 -3.53 -17.52 25.34
C ASP A 513 -3.49 -16.04 24.94
N GLN A 514 -3.30 -15.15 25.90
CA GLN A 514 -3.43 -13.70 25.77
C GLN A 514 -2.24 -13.04 26.46
N GLN A 515 -1.05 -13.28 25.90
CA GLN A 515 0.26 -12.90 26.48
C GLN A 515 0.81 -11.58 25.94
N TYR A 516 -0.03 -10.76 25.28
CA TYR A 516 0.44 -9.51 24.70
C TYR A 516 1.18 -8.61 25.69
N ALA A 517 2.20 -7.90 25.23
CA ALA A 517 3.26 -7.29 26.07
C ALA A 517 2.75 -6.31 27.14
N ASP A 518 1.66 -5.58 26.92
CA ASP A 518 1.10 -4.63 27.88
C ASP A 518 0.20 -5.27 28.96
N GLY A 519 -0.15 -6.56 28.80
CA GLY A 519 -0.90 -7.33 29.78
C GLY A 519 -2.35 -6.91 29.98
N GLN A 520 -2.94 -6.07 29.10
CA GLN A 520 -4.29 -5.52 29.31
C GLN A 520 -5.34 -5.99 28.30
N HIS A 521 -4.96 -6.78 27.29
CA HIS A 521 -5.80 -7.12 26.15
C HIS A 521 -6.36 -8.54 26.23
N ALA A 522 -7.29 -8.80 27.16
CA ALA A 522 -7.93 -10.10 27.32
C ALA A 522 -9.40 -10.09 26.85
N LEU A 523 -9.87 -11.24 26.32
CA LEU A 523 -11.26 -11.48 25.96
C LEU A 523 -12.17 -11.35 27.18
N GLY A 524 -13.27 -10.63 27.02
CA GLY A 524 -14.28 -10.42 28.06
C GLY A 524 -15.52 -11.28 27.87
N LYS A 525 -15.98 -11.43 26.62
CA LYS A 525 -17.16 -12.22 26.29
C LYS A 525 -16.94 -12.93 24.96
N PHE A 526 -17.16 -14.23 24.92
CA PHE A 526 -16.93 -15.03 23.72
C PHE A 526 -17.76 -16.32 23.72
N ARG A 527 -17.78 -16.96 22.57
CA ARG A 527 -18.46 -18.23 22.34
C ARG A 527 -17.65 -19.11 21.38
N LEU A 528 -17.73 -20.42 21.58
CA LEU A 528 -17.06 -21.41 20.75
C LEU A 528 -18.07 -22.26 19.99
N SER A 529 -17.76 -22.60 18.75
CA SER A 529 -18.52 -23.58 17.96
C SER A 529 -17.59 -24.38 17.05
N VAL A 530 -18.07 -25.46 16.48
CA VAL A 530 -17.36 -26.27 15.49
C VAL A 530 -18.12 -26.29 14.17
N VAL A 531 -17.36 -26.28 13.08
CA VAL A 531 -17.86 -26.54 11.74
C VAL A 531 -17.69 -28.03 11.46
N GLN A 532 -18.73 -28.69 10.99
CA GLN A 532 -18.71 -30.15 10.74
C GLN A 532 -19.10 -30.47 9.30
N LYS A 533 -18.40 -31.43 8.72
CA LYS A 533 -18.88 -32.08 7.50
C LYS A 533 -19.91 -33.14 7.89
N PRO A 534 -21.10 -33.18 7.27
CA PRO A 534 -22.06 -34.26 7.51
C PRO A 534 -21.37 -35.61 7.30
N ALA A 535 -21.70 -36.60 8.14
CA ALA A 535 -21.32 -37.97 7.86
C ALA A 535 -21.86 -38.33 6.47
N SER A 536 -20.98 -38.77 5.56
CA SER A 536 -21.43 -39.31 4.28
C SER A 536 -22.42 -40.44 4.59
N ALA A 537 -23.62 -40.34 4.04
CA ALA A 537 -24.58 -41.43 4.15
C ALA A 537 -23.94 -42.74 3.66
N PRO A 538 -24.17 -43.87 4.32
CA PRO A 538 -23.58 -45.16 3.99
C PRO A 538 -23.84 -45.61 2.56
#